data_4e90a96c900bcc766c8d90e8a41d33f4
#
_entry.id   4e90a96c900bcc766c8d90e8a41d33f4
#
_cell.length_a   1.000
_cell.length_b   1.000
_cell.length_c   1.000
_cell.angle_alpha   90.00
_cell.angle_beta   90.00
_cell.angle_gamma   90.00
#
_symmetry.space_group_name_H-M   'P 1'
#
loop_
_entity.id
_entity.type
_entity.pdbx_description
1 polymer ?
#
loop_
_entity_poly.entity_id
_entity_poly.type
_entity_poly.pdbx_seq_one_letter_code
_entity_poly.pdbx_strand_id
1 'polypeptide(L)'
;MRSWFTIVPILTLLALVSPVSAGAAPCDRLALLPFAHARVTSANIVSAGTFVLPPASPRSSSDFFTAFEKLTAFCRVQGVIAPARDSHIEFEVWLPVSDWNGKYMGAGNGGLGGTINYYRIAEAVNAGYVGSSTDIGHRISTIGEDHWDDDRAKRIDFDHRAIHETAVLSKALAMAFYETPVLRSYFISCSNGGRQALVEAQRYPSDYDRIIAGAPSFTPALNLNHNAKDFVNLTAFKSRGGKLILYHGERDLPSETVTYYQKVVSKMAARARMNSSASSSYRKWDIVAAVPCPTLV
;
A
#
# COMPACT_ATOMS: atom_id res chain seq x y z
N MET A 1 41.61 -31.11 -66.41
CA MET A 1 40.27 -30.53 -66.05
C MET A 1 40.35 -29.95 -64.65
N ARG A 2 40.44 -28.63 -64.52
CA ARG A 2 40.49 -27.93 -63.22
C ARG A 2 39.11 -27.30 -63.00
N SER A 3 38.38 -27.80 -61.99
CA SER A 3 37.09 -27.30 -61.59
C SER A 3 37.27 -26.10 -60.65
N TRP A 4 36.69 -24.95 -60.99
CA TRP A 4 36.68 -23.72 -60.19
C TRP A 4 35.40 -23.70 -59.39
N PHE A 5 35.46 -23.81 -58.06
CA PHE A 5 34.35 -23.61 -57.17
C PHE A 5 34.31 -22.09 -56.82
N THR A 6 33.29 -21.40 -57.26
CA THR A 6 32.97 -20.03 -56.89
C THR A 6 32.21 -20.05 -55.54
N ILE A 7 32.83 -19.52 -54.47
CA ILE A 7 32.17 -19.31 -53.18
C ILE A 7 31.43 -18.02 -53.22
N VAL A 8 30.10 -18.06 -53.14
CA VAL A 8 29.23 -16.90 -52.98
C VAL A 8 29.09 -16.58 -51.51
N PRO A 9 29.48 -15.37 -50.98
CA PRO A 9 29.28 -15.04 -49.60
C PRO A 9 27.81 -14.76 -49.33
N ILE A 10 27.19 -15.51 -48.41
CA ILE A 10 25.86 -15.20 -47.86
C ILE A 10 26.01 -14.06 -46.91
N LEU A 11 25.58 -12.87 -47.31
CA LEU A 11 25.48 -11.71 -46.42
C LEU A 11 24.26 -11.89 -45.50
N THR A 12 24.47 -12.32 -44.27
CA THR A 12 23.43 -12.35 -43.26
C THR A 12 23.14 -10.94 -42.77
N LEU A 13 22.01 -10.41 -43.20
CA LEU A 13 21.48 -9.11 -42.75
C LEU A 13 20.95 -9.32 -41.31
N LEU A 14 21.73 -8.97 -40.28
CA LEU A 14 21.25 -8.84 -38.91
C LEU A 14 20.32 -7.62 -38.83
N ALA A 15 19.03 -7.86 -38.82
CA ALA A 15 18.04 -6.84 -38.47
C ALA A 15 18.22 -6.48 -36.99
N LEU A 16 18.75 -5.28 -36.71
CA LEU A 16 18.76 -4.67 -35.38
C LEU A 16 17.31 -4.37 -35.01
N VAL A 17 16.68 -5.27 -34.27
CA VAL A 17 15.42 -4.99 -33.60
C VAL A 17 15.76 -4.06 -32.44
N SER A 18 15.58 -2.76 -32.64
CA SER A 18 15.61 -1.79 -31.53
C SER A 18 14.51 -2.17 -30.54
N PRO A 19 14.81 -2.25 -29.22
CA PRO A 19 13.76 -2.44 -28.24
C PRO A 19 12.82 -1.23 -28.33
N VAL A 20 11.57 -1.46 -28.71
CA VAL A 20 10.50 -0.48 -28.53
C VAL A 20 10.42 -0.25 -27.04
N SER A 21 10.80 0.93 -26.59
CA SER A 21 10.53 1.37 -25.21
C SER A 21 9.01 1.34 -25.05
N ALA A 22 8.51 0.38 -24.29
CA ALA A 22 7.10 0.33 -23.95
C ALA A 22 6.79 1.61 -23.16
N GLY A 23 6.21 2.60 -23.81
CA GLY A 23 5.69 3.79 -23.15
C GLY A 23 4.52 3.39 -22.28
N ALA A 24 4.33 4.07 -21.14
CA ALA A 24 3.17 3.84 -20.29
C ALA A 24 1.88 3.87 -21.11
N ALA A 25 0.93 2.98 -20.81
CA ALA A 25 -0.37 2.97 -21.45
C ALA A 25 -1.09 4.32 -21.20
N PRO A 26 -1.94 4.81 -22.14
CA PRO A 26 -2.72 6.00 -21.89
C PRO A 26 -3.55 5.87 -20.60
N CYS A 27 -3.48 6.88 -19.74
CA CYS A 27 -4.10 6.87 -18.41
C CYS A 27 -5.61 6.60 -18.45
N ASP A 28 -6.33 7.20 -19.40
CA ASP A 28 -7.77 7.04 -19.61
C ASP A 28 -8.21 5.60 -19.92
N ARG A 29 -7.33 4.81 -20.52
CA ARG A 29 -7.61 3.39 -20.78
C ARG A 29 -7.83 2.57 -19.52
N LEU A 30 -7.26 2.98 -18.38
CA LEU A 30 -7.45 2.29 -17.11
C LEU A 30 -8.92 2.29 -16.66
N ALA A 31 -9.70 3.29 -17.05
CA ALA A 31 -11.13 3.35 -16.77
C ALA A 31 -11.98 2.33 -17.56
N LEU A 32 -11.40 1.76 -18.62
CA LEU A 32 -12.08 0.80 -19.49
C LEU A 32 -11.76 -0.66 -19.13
N LEU A 33 -10.80 -0.88 -18.23
CA LEU A 33 -10.36 -2.22 -17.89
C LEU A 33 -11.30 -2.87 -16.86
N PRO A 34 -11.64 -4.16 -17.03
CA PRO A 34 -12.40 -4.90 -16.03
C PRO A 34 -11.46 -5.29 -14.87
N PHE A 35 -11.79 -4.86 -13.67
CA PHE A 35 -11.14 -5.31 -12.43
C PHE A 35 -12.13 -6.07 -11.57
N ALA A 36 -11.66 -7.12 -10.90
CA ALA A 36 -12.50 -7.89 -9.98
C ALA A 36 -12.98 -6.96 -8.84
N HIS A 37 -14.29 -6.96 -8.61
CA HIS A 37 -14.95 -6.19 -7.56
C HIS A 37 -14.72 -4.65 -7.62
N ALA A 38 -14.04 -4.13 -8.66
CA ALA A 38 -13.72 -2.70 -8.73
C ALA A 38 -14.24 -2.06 -10.02
N ARG A 39 -14.72 -0.83 -9.88
CA ARG A 39 -15.09 0.04 -10.99
C ARG A 39 -14.29 1.33 -10.91
N VAL A 40 -13.43 1.54 -11.90
CA VAL A 40 -12.74 2.82 -12.08
C VAL A 40 -13.78 3.83 -12.59
N THR A 41 -13.95 4.95 -11.89
CA THR A 41 -14.88 6.02 -12.25
C THR A 41 -14.21 7.14 -13.04
N SER A 42 -12.92 7.34 -12.82
CA SER A 42 -12.11 8.26 -13.60
C SER A 42 -10.63 7.85 -13.60
N ALA A 43 -9.95 8.13 -14.71
CA ALA A 43 -8.50 7.98 -14.83
C ALA A 43 -8.00 9.13 -15.73
N ASN A 44 -7.31 10.10 -15.15
CA ASN A 44 -6.89 11.31 -15.85
C ASN A 44 -5.46 11.71 -15.46
N ILE A 45 -4.74 12.31 -16.41
CA ILE A 45 -3.45 12.93 -16.12
C ILE A 45 -3.66 14.21 -15.32
N VAL A 46 -2.96 14.31 -14.19
CA VAL A 46 -2.77 15.55 -13.44
C VAL A 46 -1.37 16.06 -13.74
N SER A 47 -1.30 17.26 -14.30
CA SER A 47 -0.01 17.89 -14.63
C SER A 47 0.77 18.26 -13.38
N ALA A 48 2.10 18.37 -13.48
CA ALA A 48 2.95 18.75 -12.35
C ALA A 48 2.48 20.08 -11.71
N GLY A 49 2.35 20.08 -10.39
CA GLY A 49 1.97 21.27 -9.62
C GLY A 49 0.51 21.73 -9.79
N THR A 50 -0.36 20.99 -10.50
CA THR A 50 -1.77 21.40 -10.74
C THR A 50 -2.78 20.69 -9.84
N PHE A 51 -2.34 19.81 -8.97
CA PHE A 51 -3.25 19.09 -8.08
C PHE A 51 -3.91 20.04 -7.07
N VAL A 52 -5.24 19.97 -6.99
CA VAL A 52 -6.03 20.70 -6.01
C VAL A 52 -6.65 19.70 -5.04
N LEU A 53 -6.39 19.92 -3.76
CA LEU A 53 -6.94 19.09 -2.69
C LEU A 53 -8.47 19.24 -2.64
N PRO A 54 -9.23 18.13 -2.66
CA PRO A 54 -10.69 18.19 -2.53
C PRO A 54 -11.14 18.95 -1.26
N PRO A 55 -12.21 19.75 -1.32
CA PRO A 55 -12.62 20.63 -0.20
C PRO A 55 -12.89 19.92 1.13
N ALA A 56 -13.42 18.69 1.07
CA ALA A 56 -13.75 17.88 2.25
C ALA A 56 -12.53 17.14 2.84
N SER A 57 -11.34 17.35 2.29
CA SER A 57 -10.14 16.65 2.77
C SER A 57 -9.64 17.23 4.09
N PRO A 58 -9.24 16.40 5.06
CA PRO A 58 -8.61 16.89 6.28
C PRO A 58 -7.39 17.74 5.95
N ARG A 59 -7.31 18.93 6.52
CA ARG A 59 -6.18 19.83 6.36
C ARG A 59 -5.42 19.86 7.68
N SER A 60 -4.20 19.40 7.69
CA SER A 60 -3.28 19.56 8.82
C SER A 60 -2.12 20.46 8.43
N SER A 61 -1.26 20.82 9.33
CA SER A 61 -0.07 21.70 9.29
C SER A 61 0.48 22.21 7.93
N SER A 62 1.32 23.26 7.94
CA SER A 62 1.99 23.86 6.78
C SER A 62 2.81 22.88 5.94
N ASP A 63 3.40 21.87 6.55
CA ASP A 63 4.20 20.83 5.85
C ASP A 63 3.37 19.96 4.89
N PHE A 64 2.06 19.93 5.13
CA PHE A 64 1.08 19.25 4.31
C PHE A 64 1.00 19.84 2.89
N PHE A 65 1.11 21.14 2.75
CA PHE A 65 1.01 21.81 1.44
C PHE A 65 2.26 21.60 0.59
N THR A 66 3.44 21.54 1.19
CA THR A 66 4.70 21.39 0.44
C THR A 66 4.79 20.07 -0.31
N ALA A 67 4.10 19.01 0.14
CA ALA A 67 4.05 17.73 -0.57
C ALA A 67 3.32 17.85 -1.91
N PHE A 68 2.30 18.71 -2.00
CA PHE A 68 1.52 18.90 -3.23
C PHE A 68 2.20 19.87 -4.21
N GLU A 69 2.96 20.84 -3.73
CA GLU A 69 3.70 21.79 -4.57
C GLU A 69 4.77 21.12 -5.43
N LYS A 70 5.34 20.01 -4.93
CA LYS A 70 6.42 19.26 -5.59
C LYS A 70 5.93 18.10 -6.45
N LEU A 71 4.61 17.90 -6.55
CA LEU A 71 4.05 16.78 -7.30
C LEU A 71 4.48 16.84 -8.78
N THR A 72 5.13 15.77 -9.22
CA THR A 72 5.33 15.51 -10.64
C THR A 72 4.02 15.12 -11.30
N ALA A 73 3.97 15.07 -12.63
CA ALA A 73 2.77 14.60 -13.33
C ALA A 73 2.46 13.14 -13.00
N PHE A 74 1.19 12.83 -12.78
CA PHE A 74 0.73 11.48 -12.46
C PHE A 74 -0.62 11.15 -13.09
N CYS A 75 -0.87 9.89 -13.35
CA CYS A 75 -2.18 9.37 -13.69
C CYS A 75 -2.98 9.17 -12.39
N ARG A 76 -4.03 9.95 -12.19
CA ARG A 76 -4.95 9.86 -11.06
C ARG A 76 -6.08 8.91 -11.41
N VAL A 77 -6.17 7.80 -10.71
CA VAL A 77 -7.24 6.81 -10.86
C VAL A 77 -8.11 6.83 -9.63
N GLN A 78 -9.41 6.97 -9.83
CA GLN A 78 -10.42 7.00 -8.78
C GLN A 78 -11.52 5.97 -9.07
N GLY A 79 -12.14 5.44 -8.02
CA GLY A 79 -13.22 4.50 -8.21
C GLY A 79 -13.72 3.90 -6.91
N VAL A 80 -14.47 2.81 -7.07
CA VAL A 80 -15.11 2.09 -5.98
C VAL A 80 -14.78 0.60 -6.10
N ILE A 81 -14.46 -0.01 -4.97
CA ILE A 81 -14.34 -1.46 -4.80
C ILE A 81 -15.55 -1.94 -4.00
N ALA A 82 -16.27 -2.94 -4.51
CA ALA A 82 -17.48 -3.49 -3.91
C ALA A 82 -17.39 -5.02 -3.86
N PRO A 83 -16.59 -5.60 -2.93
CA PRO A 83 -16.36 -7.04 -2.85
C PRO A 83 -17.52 -7.81 -2.20
N ALA A 84 -18.50 -7.11 -1.64
CA ALA A 84 -19.74 -7.66 -1.11
C ALA A 84 -20.91 -6.73 -1.43
N ARG A 85 -22.16 -7.23 -1.28
CA ARG A 85 -23.38 -6.50 -1.66
C ARG A 85 -23.47 -5.10 -1.07
N ASP A 86 -23.15 -4.96 0.23
CA ASP A 86 -23.29 -3.71 0.97
C ASP A 86 -21.93 -3.00 1.19
N SER A 87 -20.90 -3.45 0.46
CA SER A 87 -19.57 -2.86 0.49
C SER A 87 -19.45 -1.72 -0.52
N HIS A 88 -18.86 -0.61 -0.09
CA HIS A 88 -18.59 0.55 -0.94
C HIS A 88 -17.29 1.22 -0.45
N ILE A 89 -16.18 0.82 -1.06
CA ILE A 89 -14.84 1.27 -0.69
C ILE A 89 -14.37 2.24 -1.76
N GLU A 90 -14.30 3.53 -1.44
CA GLU A 90 -13.69 4.50 -2.35
C GLU A 90 -12.18 4.37 -2.29
N PHE A 91 -11.53 4.50 -3.44
CA PHE A 91 -10.08 4.46 -3.55
C PHE A 91 -9.53 5.53 -4.48
N GLU A 92 -8.29 5.90 -4.24
CA GLU A 92 -7.46 6.61 -5.20
C GLU A 92 -6.11 5.91 -5.37
N VAL A 93 -5.66 5.82 -6.63
CA VAL A 93 -4.33 5.34 -7.00
C VAL A 93 -3.68 6.36 -7.92
N TRP A 94 -2.49 6.83 -7.53
CA TRP A 94 -1.71 7.78 -8.31
C TRP A 94 -0.46 7.09 -8.86
N LEU A 95 -0.32 7.13 -10.20
CA LEU A 95 0.78 6.47 -10.92
C LEU A 95 1.67 7.56 -11.54
N PRO A 96 2.92 7.75 -11.11
CA PRO A 96 3.87 8.67 -11.75
C PRO A 96 3.92 8.47 -13.27
N VAL A 97 3.82 9.55 -14.05
CA VAL A 97 3.94 9.47 -15.53
C VAL A 97 5.38 9.23 -15.95
N SER A 98 6.32 9.79 -15.18
CA SER A 98 7.77 9.59 -15.36
C SER A 98 8.40 9.13 -14.05
N ASP A 99 9.60 8.57 -14.15
CA ASP A 99 10.47 8.25 -13.01
C ASP A 99 9.88 7.25 -11.98
N TRP A 100 8.92 6.42 -12.41
CA TRP A 100 8.47 5.32 -11.56
C TRP A 100 9.63 4.34 -11.29
N ASN A 101 9.88 4.09 -10.03
CA ASN A 101 11.02 3.28 -9.59
C ASN A 101 10.67 1.79 -9.34
N GLY A 102 9.58 1.29 -9.88
CA GLY A 102 9.13 -0.10 -9.70
C GLY A 102 8.47 -0.39 -8.35
N LYS A 103 8.18 0.65 -7.55
CA LYS A 103 7.66 0.47 -6.19
C LYS A 103 6.22 0.97 -6.05
N TYR A 104 5.53 0.38 -5.06
CA TYR A 104 4.19 0.74 -4.65
C TYR A 104 4.15 1.05 -3.15
N MET A 105 3.39 2.04 -2.75
CA MET A 105 3.13 2.38 -1.35
C MET A 105 1.63 2.56 -1.10
N GLY A 106 1.08 1.69 -0.26
CA GLY A 106 -0.25 1.86 0.31
C GLY A 106 -0.19 2.72 1.55
N ALA A 107 -1.17 3.61 1.71
CA ALA A 107 -1.33 4.49 2.85
C ALA A 107 -2.58 4.12 3.64
N GLY A 108 -2.43 3.94 4.96
CA GLY A 108 -3.55 3.73 5.87
C GLY A 108 -4.18 5.05 6.36
N ASN A 109 -5.15 4.91 7.26
CA ASN A 109 -6.00 5.99 7.75
C ASN A 109 -5.77 6.25 9.24
N GLY A 110 -5.90 7.49 9.65
CA GLY A 110 -5.98 7.86 11.07
C GLY A 110 -7.41 7.75 11.62
N GLY A 111 -7.55 7.74 12.95
CA GLY A 111 -8.85 7.73 13.62
C GLY A 111 -9.78 6.60 13.13
N LEU A 112 -11.01 6.94 12.85
CA LEU A 112 -12.00 6.01 12.30
C LEU A 112 -11.96 5.91 10.76
N GLY A 113 -11.02 6.59 10.07
CA GLY A 113 -10.92 6.58 8.62
C GLY A 113 -11.93 7.50 7.94
N GLY A 114 -12.57 7.02 6.88
CA GLY A 114 -13.62 7.75 6.16
C GLY A 114 -13.13 8.79 5.17
N THR A 115 -11.83 8.83 4.90
CA THR A 115 -11.21 9.79 3.97
C THR A 115 -9.98 9.22 3.28
N ILE A 116 -9.72 9.70 2.06
CA ILE A 116 -8.49 9.41 1.33
C ILE A 116 -7.32 10.17 1.96
N ASN A 117 -6.20 9.50 2.18
CA ASN A 117 -4.98 10.09 2.71
C ASN A 117 -4.12 10.70 1.59
N TYR A 118 -4.54 11.86 1.08
CA TYR A 118 -3.90 12.54 -0.05
C TYR A 118 -2.43 12.86 0.21
N TYR A 119 -2.09 13.25 1.43
CA TYR A 119 -0.72 13.59 1.81
C TYR A 119 0.23 12.40 1.58
N ARG A 120 -0.13 11.23 2.08
CA ARG A 120 0.69 10.04 1.93
C ARG A 120 0.79 9.56 0.48
N ILE A 121 -0.28 9.73 -0.30
CA ILE A 121 -0.22 9.43 -1.74
C ILE A 121 0.76 10.39 -2.44
N ALA A 122 0.71 11.68 -2.08
CA ALA A 122 1.62 12.70 -2.63
C ALA A 122 3.10 12.40 -2.28
N GLU A 123 3.38 12.02 -1.03
CA GLU A 123 4.72 11.58 -0.62
C GLU A 123 5.21 10.38 -1.45
N ALA A 124 4.33 9.40 -1.71
CA ALA A 124 4.66 8.25 -2.52
C ALA A 124 5.05 8.67 -3.95
N VAL A 125 4.22 9.49 -4.59
CA VAL A 125 4.48 10.00 -5.96
C VAL A 125 5.77 10.81 -6.03
N ASN A 126 6.01 11.70 -5.06
CA ASN A 126 7.24 12.49 -4.98
C ASN A 126 8.51 11.61 -4.80
N ALA A 127 8.36 10.44 -4.23
CA ALA A 127 9.42 9.44 -4.11
C ALA A 127 9.51 8.48 -5.32
N GLY A 128 8.73 8.71 -6.37
CA GLY A 128 8.68 7.87 -7.57
C GLY A 128 7.94 6.55 -7.38
N TYR A 129 7.04 6.43 -6.41
CA TYR A 129 6.24 5.24 -6.14
C TYR A 129 4.82 5.41 -6.71
N VAL A 130 4.19 4.33 -7.10
CA VAL A 130 2.73 4.30 -7.14
C VAL A 130 2.21 4.46 -5.72
N GLY A 131 1.31 5.40 -5.49
CA GLY A 131 0.69 5.64 -4.19
C GLY A 131 -0.79 5.34 -4.20
N SER A 132 -1.33 4.77 -3.11
CA SER A 132 -2.77 4.59 -2.97
C SER A 132 -3.28 4.82 -1.56
N SER A 133 -4.56 5.15 -1.46
CA SER A 133 -5.33 5.21 -0.22
C SER A 133 -6.81 4.92 -0.48
N THR A 134 -7.55 4.67 0.57
CA THR A 134 -8.98 4.36 0.54
C THR A 134 -9.70 5.01 1.71
N ASP A 135 -11.01 5.22 1.60
CA ASP A 135 -11.88 5.67 2.69
C ASP A 135 -12.21 4.56 3.71
N ILE A 136 -11.75 3.33 3.44
CA ILE A 136 -12.00 2.11 4.22
C ILE A 136 -13.48 1.72 4.34
N GLY A 137 -14.28 2.04 3.31
CA GLY A 137 -15.65 1.57 3.14
C GLY A 137 -16.73 2.42 3.79
N HIS A 138 -16.40 3.62 4.25
CA HIS A 138 -17.35 4.60 4.77
C HIS A 138 -16.83 6.02 4.64
N ARG A 139 -17.71 6.99 4.72
CA ARG A 139 -17.34 8.40 4.82
C ARG A 139 -17.66 8.94 6.22
N ILE A 140 -16.78 9.75 6.76
CA ILE A 140 -17.12 10.57 7.93
C ILE A 140 -17.77 11.85 7.40
N SER A 141 -19.09 11.95 7.51
CA SER A 141 -19.82 13.17 7.12
C SER A 141 -19.84 14.20 8.24
N THR A 142 -20.14 13.76 9.47
CA THR A 142 -20.11 14.54 10.71
C THR A 142 -19.95 13.60 11.89
N ILE A 143 -19.34 14.07 12.96
CA ILE A 143 -19.10 13.25 14.15
C ILE A 143 -20.46 12.77 14.70
N GLY A 144 -20.73 11.48 14.58
CA GLY A 144 -21.80 10.78 15.29
C GLY A 144 -23.12 10.57 14.54
N GLU A 145 -23.23 10.93 13.25
CA GLU A 145 -24.50 10.77 12.51
C GLU A 145 -24.54 9.57 11.56
N ASP A 146 -23.39 9.04 11.16
CA ASP A 146 -23.34 7.88 10.28
C ASP A 146 -23.11 6.61 11.11
N HIS A 147 -24.17 5.89 11.42
CA HIS A 147 -24.11 4.54 12.04
C HIS A 147 -23.55 3.48 11.06
N TRP A 148 -22.43 3.85 10.37
CA TRP A 148 -21.81 2.95 9.41
C TRP A 148 -21.37 1.63 10.05
N ASP A 149 -21.05 1.66 11.34
CA ASP A 149 -20.64 0.51 12.12
C ASP A 149 -21.78 -0.45 12.50
N ASP A 150 -23.03 -0.09 12.25
CA ASP A 150 -24.17 -1.02 12.31
C ASP A 150 -24.14 -1.99 11.11
N ASP A 151 -23.55 -1.57 9.98
CA ASP A 151 -23.42 -2.41 8.80
C ASP A 151 -22.22 -3.38 8.93
N ARG A 152 -22.52 -4.68 8.85
CA ARG A 152 -21.52 -5.73 8.94
C ARG A 152 -20.49 -5.66 7.81
N ALA A 153 -20.88 -5.33 6.58
CA ALA A 153 -19.98 -5.27 5.45
C ALA A 153 -18.98 -4.12 5.62
N LYS A 154 -19.45 -2.95 6.05
CA LYS A 154 -18.62 -1.78 6.34
C LYS A 154 -17.65 -2.02 7.50
N ARG A 155 -18.10 -2.72 8.56
CA ARG A 155 -17.17 -3.15 9.64
C ARG A 155 -16.07 -4.05 9.12
N ILE A 156 -16.37 -5.00 8.24
CA ILE A 156 -15.36 -5.88 7.62
C ILE A 156 -14.41 -5.07 6.72
N ASP A 157 -14.94 -4.10 5.96
CA ASP A 157 -14.13 -3.20 5.14
C ASP A 157 -13.15 -2.40 6.00
N PHE A 158 -13.66 -1.75 7.06
CA PHE A 158 -12.86 -1.02 8.03
C PHE A 158 -11.81 -1.89 8.71
N ASP A 159 -12.19 -3.09 9.13
CA ASP A 159 -11.33 -3.96 9.94
C ASP A 159 -10.10 -4.44 9.16
N HIS A 160 -10.31 -4.92 7.92
CA HIS A 160 -9.22 -5.52 7.16
C HIS A 160 -9.35 -5.49 5.64
N ARG A 161 -10.59 -5.49 5.09
CA ARG A 161 -10.79 -5.81 3.67
C ARG A 161 -10.40 -4.67 2.75
N ALA A 162 -10.69 -3.42 3.12
CA ALA A 162 -10.50 -2.27 2.24
C ALA A 162 -9.02 -2.05 1.87
N ILE A 163 -8.11 -2.18 2.82
CA ILE A 163 -6.66 -2.02 2.55
C ILE A 163 -6.17 -3.13 1.62
N HIS A 164 -6.56 -4.37 1.89
CA HIS A 164 -6.22 -5.52 1.05
C HIS A 164 -6.69 -5.35 -0.40
N GLU A 165 -7.98 -5.11 -0.59
CA GLU A 165 -8.56 -4.96 -1.93
C GLU A 165 -7.93 -3.78 -2.70
N THR A 166 -7.66 -2.68 -2.00
CA THR A 166 -6.96 -1.53 -2.58
C THR A 166 -5.53 -1.88 -2.99
N ALA A 167 -4.81 -2.66 -2.20
CA ALA A 167 -3.46 -3.11 -2.53
C ALA A 167 -3.42 -4.02 -3.76
N VAL A 168 -4.36 -4.96 -3.85
CA VAL A 168 -4.51 -5.87 -5.01
C VAL A 168 -4.81 -5.07 -6.27
N LEU A 169 -5.81 -4.19 -6.21
CA LEU A 169 -6.19 -3.33 -7.33
C LEU A 169 -5.07 -2.38 -7.76
N SER A 170 -4.36 -1.76 -6.81
CA SER A 170 -3.27 -0.82 -7.12
C SER A 170 -2.13 -1.49 -7.89
N LYS A 171 -1.78 -2.72 -7.53
CA LYS A 171 -0.77 -3.51 -8.25
C LYS A 171 -1.24 -3.92 -9.65
N ALA A 172 -2.54 -4.22 -9.81
CA ALA A 172 -3.12 -4.51 -11.11
C ALA A 172 -3.16 -3.28 -12.02
N LEU A 173 -3.51 -2.10 -11.48
CA LEU A 173 -3.47 -0.82 -12.19
C LEU A 173 -2.04 -0.45 -12.61
N ALA A 174 -1.06 -0.64 -11.71
CA ALA A 174 0.35 -0.41 -12.04
C ALA A 174 0.82 -1.33 -13.17
N MET A 175 0.48 -2.62 -13.13
CA MET A 175 0.79 -3.57 -14.18
C MET A 175 0.15 -3.17 -15.52
N ALA A 176 -1.10 -2.70 -15.49
CA ALA A 176 -1.81 -2.27 -16.71
C ALA A 176 -1.25 -0.97 -17.30
N PHE A 177 -0.75 -0.07 -16.45
CA PHE A 177 -0.21 1.23 -16.88
C PHE A 177 1.23 1.14 -17.36
N TYR A 178 2.09 0.43 -16.63
CA TYR A 178 3.53 0.35 -16.93
C TYR A 178 3.93 -0.91 -17.73
N GLU A 179 3.01 -1.84 -17.93
CA GLU A 179 3.28 -3.15 -18.55
C GLU A 179 4.41 -3.93 -17.82
N THR A 180 4.64 -3.57 -16.58
CA THR A 180 5.70 -4.12 -15.72
C THR A 180 5.17 -4.31 -14.31
N PRO A 181 5.43 -5.46 -13.66
CA PRO A 181 4.94 -5.70 -12.31
C PRO A 181 5.64 -4.80 -11.27
N VAL A 182 4.93 -4.54 -10.19
CA VAL A 182 5.52 -3.90 -8.99
C VAL A 182 6.62 -4.79 -8.42
N LEU A 183 7.82 -4.25 -8.27
CA LEU A 183 9.00 -4.97 -7.77
C LEU A 183 9.00 -5.07 -6.24
N ARG A 184 8.49 -4.04 -5.56
CA ARG A 184 8.42 -3.97 -4.09
C ARG A 184 7.21 -3.16 -3.63
N SER A 185 6.52 -3.68 -2.63
CA SER A 185 5.33 -3.06 -2.03
C SER A 185 5.60 -2.65 -0.58
N TYR A 186 5.18 -1.44 -0.24
CA TYR A 186 5.36 -0.83 1.07
C TYR A 186 4.01 -0.42 1.65
N PHE A 187 3.86 -0.54 2.97
CA PHE A 187 2.74 0.06 3.70
C PHE A 187 3.28 0.90 4.85
N ILE A 188 2.84 2.14 4.94
CA ILE A 188 3.30 3.06 5.97
C ILE A 188 2.09 3.79 6.54
N SER A 189 1.85 3.64 7.83
CA SER A 189 0.80 4.39 8.50
C SER A 189 0.96 4.40 10.01
N CYS A 190 0.12 5.22 10.68
CA CYS A 190 0.18 5.48 12.11
C CYS A 190 -1.20 5.34 12.76
N SER A 191 -1.26 5.12 14.07
CA SER A 191 -2.51 5.04 14.85
C SER A 191 -3.40 3.89 14.35
N ASN A 192 -4.65 4.14 13.93
CA ASN A 192 -5.48 3.13 13.27
C ASN A 192 -4.79 2.53 12.04
N GLY A 193 -4.06 3.33 11.26
CA GLY A 193 -3.24 2.85 10.16
C GLY A 193 -2.08 1.96 10.62
N GLY A 194 -1.54 2.15 11.81
CA GLY A 194 -0.62 1.22 12.44
C GLY A 194 -1.30 -0.12 12.76
N ARG A 195 -2.56 -0.11 13.23
CA ARG A 195 -3.39 -1.31 13.38
C ARG A 195 -3.57 -2.02 12.05
N GLN A 196 -3.94 -1.27 10.99
CA GLN A 196 -4.08 -1.81 9.63
C GLN A 196 -2.79 -2.49 9.17
N ALA A 197 -1.64 -1.87 9.43
CA ALA A 197 -0.31 -2.42 9.11
C ALA A 197 -0.07 -3.80 9.75
N LEU A 198 -0.47 -3.99 11.01
CA LEU A 198 -0.35 -5.27 11.71
C LEU A 198 -1.31 -6.32 11.14
N VAL A 199 -2.53 -5.91 10.77
CA VAL A 199 -3.52 -6.77 10.11
C VAL A 199 -2.98 -7.25 8.76
N GLU A 200 -2.42 -6.35 7.94
CA GLU A 200 -1.82 -6.68 6.65
C GLU A 200 -0.67 -7.69 6.80
N ALA A 201 0.25 -7.45 7.74
CA ALA A 201 1.37 -8.35 7.97
C ALA A 201 0.94 -9.77 8.33
N GLN A 202 -0.16 -9.92 9.06
CA GLN A 202 -0.63 -11.20 9.56
C GLN A 202 -1.63 -11.88 8.63
N ARG A 203 -2.63 -11.14 8.15
CA ARG A 203 -3.77 -11.69 7.41
C ARG A 203 -3.51 -11.76 5.92
N TYR A 204 -2.81 -10.76 5.38
CA TYR A 204 -2.49 -10.62 3.95
C TYR A 204 -0.99 -10.51 3.70
N PRO A 205 -0.22 -11.52 4.12
CA PRO A 205 1.24 -11.44 4.14
C PRO A 205 1.88 -11.25 2.75
N SER A 206 1.12 -11.42 1.66
CA SER A 206 1.58 -11.25 0.28
C SER A 206 1.39 -9.83 -0.27
N ASP A 207 0.64 -8.96 0.42
CA ASP A 207 0.30 -7.65 -0.13
C ASP A 207 1.46 -6.66 -0.07
N TYR A 208 2.25 -6.72 0.98
CA TYR A 208 3.36 -5.81 1.19
C TYR A 208 4.65 -6.55 1.56
N ASP A 209 5.78 -6.09 1.01
CA ASP A 209 7.11 -6.63 1.35
C ASP A 209 7.68 -5.95 2.60
N ARG A 210 7.35 -4.68 2.80
CA ARG A 210 7.86 -3.83 3.89
C ARG A 210 6.71 -3.06 4.51
N ILE A 211 6.60 -3.14 5.82
CA ILE A 211 5.53 -2.52 6.59
C ILE A 211 6.13 -1.68 7.70
N ILE A 212 5.67 -0.42 7.82
CA ILE A 212 5.98 0.47 8.94
C ILE A 212 4.68 0.76 9.68
N ALA A 213 4.58 0.24 10.90
CA ALA A 213 3.44 0.41 11.79
C ALA A 213 3.80 1.38 12.92
N GLY A 214 3.34 2.62 12.79
CA GLY A 214 3.56 3.66 13.78
C GLY A 214 2.46 3.69 14.83
N ALA A 215 2.81 3.75 16.10
CA ALA A 215 1.89 3.87 17.24
C ALA A 215 0.56 3.10 17.01
N PRO A 216 0.59 1.78 16.77
CA PRO A 216 -0.60 1.04 16.41
C PRO A 216 -1.69 1.19 17.47
N SER A 217 -2.92 1.50 17.04
CA SER A 217 -4.06 1.45 17.95
C SER A 217 -4.45 0.01 18.22
N PHE A 218 -4.38 -0.42 19.46
CA PHE A 218 -4.79 -1.76 19.88
C PHE A 218 -6.18 -1.77 20.51
N THR A 219 -6.70 -0.61 20.86
CA THR A 219 -8.05 -0.49 21.38
C THR A 219 -9.04 -0.70 20.26
N PRO A 220 -10.01 -1.62 20.39
CA PRO A 220 -11.08 -1.74 19.41
C PRO A 220 -11.89 -0.44 19.46
N ALA A 221 -11.75 0.41 18.44
CA ALA A 221 -12.54 1.64 18.33
C ALA A 221 -14.05 1.34 18.15
N LEU A 222 -14.35 0.10 17.79
CA LEU A 222 -15.66 -0.47 17.54
C LEU A 222 -15.64 -1.91 18.09
N ASN A 223 -16.79 -2.50 18.33
CA ASN A 223 -16.94 -3.91 18.70
C ASN A 223 -16.45 -4.87 17.58
N LEU A 224 -15.22 -4.64 17.11
CA LEU A 224 -14.58 -5.46 16.11
C LEU A 224 -14.20 -6.79 16.72
N ASN A 225 -14.56 -7.88 16.07
CA ASN A 225 -14.25 -9.24 16.53
C ASN A 225 -12.74 -9.56 16.46
N HIS A 226 -11.92 -8.64 15.94
CA HIS A 226 -10.49 -8.81 15.74
C HIS A 226 -9.72 -7.69 16.44
N ASN A 227 -9.01 -8.05 17.49
CA ASN A 227 -8.10 -7.14 18.18
C ASN A 227 -6.71 -7.28 17.56
N ALA A 228 -6.12 -6.18 17.09
CA ALA A 228 -4.78 -6.19 16.48
C ALA A 228 -3.71 -6.80 17.40
N LYS A 229 -3.90 -6.73 18.74
CA LYS A 229 -3.00 -7.37 19.71
C LYS A 229 -2.94 -8.90 19.62
N ASP A 230 -3.90 -9.53 18.92
CA ASP A 230 -3.97 -10.98 18.74
C ASP A 230 -3.31 -11.43 17.43
N PHE A 231 -2.95 -10.50 16.55
CA PHE A 231 -2.26 -10.75 15.28
C PHE A 231 -0.75 -10.94 15.45
N VAL A 232 -0.37 -11.90 16.29
CA VAL A 232 1.04 -12.15 16.64
C VAL A 232 1.73 -13.23 15.78
N ASN A 233 1.00 -13.90 14.90
CA ASN A 233 1.58 -14.94 14.05
C ASN A 233 2.02 -14.39 12.69
N LEU A 234 3.22 -13.87 12.62
CA LEU A 234 3.81 -13.30 11.41
C LEU A 234 4.64 -14.31 10.60
N THR A 235 4.43 -15.61 10.80
CA THR A 235 5.26 -16.65 10.14
C THR A 235 5.19 -16.58 8.63
N ALA A 236 4.00 -16.45 8.05
CA ALA A 236 3.83 -16.36 6.60
C ALA A 236 4.51 -15.11 6.03
N PHE A 237 4.36 -13.96 6.70
CA PHE A 237 5.02 -12.71 6.31
C PHE A 237 6.56 -12.82 6.40
N LYS A 238 7.08 -13.40 7.49
CA LYS A 238 8.51 -13.61 7.68
C LYS A 238 9.10 -14.58 6.65
N SER A 239 8.42 -15.71 6.37
CA SER A 239 8.95 -16.76 5.49
C SER A 239 9.15 -16.28 4.05
N ARG A 240 8.36 -15.32 3.58
CA ARG A 240 8.55 -14.68 2.27
C ARG A 240 9.53 -13.51 2.28
N GLY A 241 10.23 -13.27 3.39
CA GLY A 241 11.22 -12.19 3.53
C GLY A 241 10.62 -10.84 3.88
N GLY A 242 9.37 -10.78 4.32
CA GLY A 242 8.69 -9.56 4.78
C GLY A 242 9.44 -8.89 5.93
N LYS A 243 9.41 -7.55 5.99
CA LYS A 243 10.03 -6.74 7.05
C LYS A 243 8.97 -5.86 7.69
N LEU A 244 8.89 -5.89 9.02
CA LEU A 244 8.01 -5.06 9.82
C LEU A 244 8.84 -4.18 10.74
N ILE A 245 8.61 -2.87 10.69
CA ILE A 245 9.14 -1.88 11.64
C ILE A 245 7.97 -1.42 12.50
N LEU A 246 8.14 -1.51 13.81
CA LEU A 246 7.23 -0.93 14.80
C LEU A 246 7.91 0.27 15.43
N TYR A 247 7.21 1.39 15.53
CA TYR A 247 7.66 2.53 16.32
C TYR A 247 6.51 3.14 17.12
N HIS A 248 6.87 3.89 18.16
CA HIS A 248 5.91 4.55 19.05
C HIS A 248 6.53 5.84 19.56
N GLY A 249 5.73 6.89 19.73
CA GLY A 249 6.18 8.17 20.29
C GLY A 249 6.34 8.06 21.80
N GLU A 250 7.34 8.71 22.40
CA GLU A 250 7.59 8.69 23.84
C GLU A 250 6.42 9.24 24.67
N ARG A 251 5.65 10.16 24.11
CA ARG A 251 4.50 10.79 24.76
C ARG A 251 3.20 10.01 24.61
N ASP A 252 3.20 9.01 23.75
CA ASP A 252 2.12 8.06 23.58
C ASP A 252 2.30 6.89 24.55
N LEU A 253 1.28 6.08 24.77
CA LEU A 253 1.37 4.93 25.69
C LEU A 253 2.05 3.74 25.02
N PRO A 254 3.39 3.60 25.07
CA PRO A 254 4.12 2.58 24.32
C PRO A 254 3.93 1.16 24.83
N SER A 255 3.30 0.99 26.01
CA SER A 255 3.16 -0.27 26.69
C SER A 255 2.49 -1.37 25.87
N GLU A 256 1.45 -1.01 25.08
CA GLU A 256 0.75 -1.98 24.22
C GLU A 256 1.60 -2.42 23.04
N THR A 257 2.32 -1.49 22.41
CA THR A 257 3.26 -1.80 21.29
C THR A 257 4.40 -2.70 21.78
N VAL A 258 4.96 -2.43 22.96
CA VAL A 258 5.99 -3.27 23.58
C VAL A 258 5.43 -4.66 23.91
N THR A 259 4.24 -4.73 24.48
CA THR A 259 3.56 -5.99 24.80
C THR A 259 3.29 -6.80 23.53
N TYR A 260 2.81 -6.17 22.46
CA TYR A 260 2.60 -6.81 21.16
C TYR A 260 3.92 -7.39 20.63
N TYR A 261 4.99 -6.60 20.63
CA TYR A 261 6.30 -7.06 20.18
C TYR A 261 6.79 -8.29 20.96
N GLN A 262 6.67 -8.26 22.29
CA GLN A 262 7.06 -9.39 23.14
C GLN A 262 6.26 -10.66 22.81
N LYS A 263 4.94 -10.54 22.57
CA LYS A 263 4.08 -11.65 22.14
C LYS A 263 4.52 -12.20 20.78
N VAL A 264 4.83 -11.33 19.80
CA VAL A 264 5.33 -11.74 18.48
C VAL A 264 6.64 -12.51 18.63
N VAL A 265 7.61 -11.97 19.38
CA VAL A 265 8.91 -12.62 19.62
C VAL A 265 8.72 -13.98 20.28
N SER A 266 7.91 -14.06 21.32
CA SER A 266 7.61 -15.32 22.00
C SER A 266 6.97 -16.36 21.06
N LYS A 267 5.97 -15.97 20.28
CA LYS A 267 5.29 -16.84 19.30
C LYS A 267 6.23 -17.35 18.21
N MET A 268 7.05 -16.45 17.69
CA MET A 268 7.98 -16.76 16.59
C MET A 268 9.17 -17.59 17.09
N ALA A 269 9.69 -17.35 18.30
CA ALA A 269 10.75 -18.12 18.91
C ALA A 269 10.31 -19.53 19.31
N ALA A 270 9.11 -19.71 19.82
CA ALA A 270 8.56 -21.04 20.16
C ALA A 270 8.51 -21.93 18.90
N ARG A 271 8.11 -21.39 17.76
CA ARG A 271 8.06 -22.14 16.49
C ARG A 271 9.45 -22.45 15.94
N ALA A 272 10.43 -21.54 16.11
CA ALA A 272 11.82 -21.79 15.71
C ALA A 272 12.43 -22.94 16.52
N ARG A 273 12.12 -23.05 17.82
CA ARG A 273 12.59 -24.16 18.68
C ARG A 273 11.97 -25.53 18.30
N MET A 274 10.74 -25.54 17.83
CA MET A 274 10.12 -26.79 17.34
C MET A 274 10.70 -27.29 16.02
N ASN A 275 11.31 -26.40 15.22
CA ASN A 275 11.91 -26.74 13.94
C ASN A 275 13.44 -26.85 13.97
N SER A 276 14.09 -26.63 15.11
CA SER A 276 15.55 -26.61 15.20
C SER A 276 16.15 -27.91 15.75
N SER A 277 16.52 -28.78 14.83
CA SER A 277 17.82 -29.47 14.89
C SER A 277 18.94 -28.68 14.16
N ALA A 278 18.77 -27.40 13.87
CA ALA A 278 19.70 -26.57 13.10
C ALA A 278 20.04 -25.24 13.80
N SER A 279 21.35 -25.00 13.92
CA SER A 279 22.08 -23.90 14.54
C SER A 279 21.46 -22.50 14.48
N SER A 280 21.56 -21.80 15.63
CA SER A 280 21.09 -20.47 15.90
C SER A 280 21.87 -19.38 15.19
N SER A 281 21.24 -18.64 14.30
CA SER A 281 21.58 -17.26 14.02
C SER A 281 20.32 -16.40 14.05
N TYR A 282 19.99 -15.92 15.25
CA TYR A 282 18.91 -14.96 15.44
C TYR A 282 19.32 -13.61 14.84
N ARG A 283 18.73 -13.21 13.73
CA ARG A 283 18.73 -11.80 13.35
C ARG A 283 17.68 -11.09 14.18
N LYS A 284 18.18 -10.18 15.01
CA LYS A 284 17.40 -9.24 15.81
C LYS A 284 16.43 -8.48 14.92
N TRP A 285 15.14 -8.46 15.24
CA TRP A 285 14.18 -7.56 14.63
C TRP A 285 14.51 -6.16 15.18
N ASP A 286 14.90 -5.25 14.31
CA ASP A 286 15.24 -3.90 14.73
C ASP A 286 13.95 -3.12 14.97
N ILE A 287 13.72 -2.77 16.24
CA ILE A 287 12.82 -1.69 16.58
C ILE A 287 13.63 -0.42 16.45
N VAL A 288 13.33 0.40 15.46
CA VAL A 288 13.93 1.73 15.34
C VAL A 288 13.12 2.67 16.23
N ALA A 289 13.80 3.26 17.21
CA ALA A 289 13.20 4.23 18.12
C ALA A 289 12.80 5.51 17.38
N ALA A 290 11.62 6.02 17.77
CA ALA A 290 11.19 7.41 17.74
C ALA A 290 11.39 8.21 16.43
N VAL A 291 10.43 8.10 15.52
CA VAL A 291 10.03 9.22 14.69
C VAL A 291 8.62 9.59 15.13
N PRO A 292 8.32 10.85 15.49
CA PRO A 292 6.96 11.22 15.86
C PRO A 292 6.01 10.90 14.71
N CYS A 293 4.88 10.26 15.02
CA CYS A 293 3.76 10.26 14.09
C CYS A 293 3.43 11.72 13.81
N PRO A 294 3.42 12.19 12.55
CA PRO A 294 2.84 13.49 12.27
C PRO A 294 1.41 13.46 12.80
N THR A 295 1.14 14.29 13.78
CA THR A 295 -0.17 14.40 14.42
C THR A 295 -1.18 14.75 13.34
N LEU A 296 -2.03 13.78 13.00
CA LEU A 296 -3.32 14.06 12.40
C LEU A 296 -4.20 14.60 13.54
N VAL A 297 -4.29 15.91 13.67
CA VAL A 297 -5.34 16.58 14.43
C VAL A 297 -6.50 16.86 13.50
#